data_c9ed669b39ffe9002f9338b353f72d12
#
_entry.id   c9ed669b39ffe9002f9338b353f72d12
#
_cell.length_a   1.000
_cell.length_b   1.000
_cell.length_c   1.000
_cell.angle_alpha   90.00
_cell.angle_beta   90.00
_cell.angle_gamma   90.00
#
_symmetry.space_group_name_H-M   'P 1'
#
loop_
_entity.id
_entity.type
_entity.pdbx_description
1 polymer ?
#
loop_
_entity_poly.entity_id
_entity_poly.type
_entity_poly.pdbx_seq_one_letter_code
_entity_poly.pdbx_strand_id
1 'polypeptide(L)'
;MRILIEVPVWLGDAIMASVAINNLLKKFPEARFTIFGSFVATEIYKGFPAVESVVVDCSKKASNRYINLMKTAKEIGKFDLAFSFRRSFSSKFLFFFVKADKKFKYARLTSKSTHQVKRYNDFIAHSLQCEFELTDWQIPRGVAPPRAASLLDRKSF
;
A
#
# COMPACT_ATOMS: atom_id res chain seq x y z
N MET A 1 8.83 -15.88 -0.95
CA MET A 1 7.97 -15.25 0.09
C MET A 1 7.02 -14.27 -0.58
N ARG A 2 5.74 -14.26 -0.20
CA ARG A 2 4.72 -13.35 -0.73
C ARG A 2 4.26 -12.36 0.34
N ILE A 3 4.26 -11.09 0.02
CA ILE A 3 3.92 -10.02 0.97
C ILE A 3 2.78 -9.15 0.40
N LEU A 4 1.71 -9.00 1.18
CA LEU A 4 0.63 -8.08 0.86
C LEU A 4 0.85 -6.74 1.57
N ILE A 5 0.69 -5.64 0.83
CA ILE A 5 0.71 -4.29 1.38
C ILE A 5 -0.58 -3.57 1.01
N GLU A 6 -1.39 -3.24 2.01
CA GLU A 6 -2.53 -2.34 1.84
C GLU A 6 -2.06 -0.90 2.06
N VAL A 7 -2.02 -0.13 0.97
CA VAL A 7 -1.54 1.26 0.99
C VAL A 7 -2.64 2.24 1.45
N PRO A 8 -2.28 3.44 1.93
CA PRO A 8 -3.24 4.49 2.26
C PRO A 8 -4.14 4.85 1.08
N VAL A 9 -5.33 5.41 1.37
CA VAL A 9 -6.32 5.75 0.35
C VAL A 9 -5.91 6.98 -0.47
N TRP A 10 -5.36 7.97 0.22
CA TRP A 10 -5.01 9.25 -0.36
C TRP A 10 -3.62 9.21 -0.97
N LEU A 11 -3.47 9.88 -2.12
CA LEU A 11 -2.19 9.93 -2.84
C LEU A 11 -1.05 10.47 -1.97
N GLY A 12 -1.28 11.55 -1.24
CA GLY A 12 -0.27 12.15 -0.35
C GLY A 12 0.19 11.18 0.74
N ASP A 13 -0.75 10.47 1.39
CA ASP A 13 -0.41 9.47 2.39
C ASP A 13 0.30 8.26 1.77
N ALA A 14 -0.08 7.85 0.57
CA ALA A 14 0.59 6.77 -0.15
C ALA A 14 2.04 7.14 -0.52
N ILE A 15 2.28 8.38 -0.93
CA ILE A 15 3.63 8.91 -1.15
C ILE A 15 4.43 8.91 0.17
N MET A 16 3.85 9.35 1.28
CA MET A 16 4.53 9.32 2.57
C MET A 16 4.80 7.89 3.07
N ALA A 17 3.95 6.93 2.72
CA ALA A 17 4.15 5.51 3.05
C ALA A 17 5.23 4.85 2.16
N SER A 18 5.54 5.42 0.99
CA SER A 18 6.48 4.81 0.04
C SER A 18 7.89 4.63 0.62
N VAL A 19 8.31 5.50 1.51
CA VAL A 19 9.62 5.37 2.22
C VAL A 19 9.64 4.08 3.04
N ALA A 20 8.60 3.84 3.85
CA ALA A 20 8.48 2.63 4.65
C ALA A 20 8.34 1.38 3.75
N ILE A 21 7.57 1.46 2.68
CA ILE A 21 7.40 0.37 1.71
C ILE A 21 8.71 0.07 1.00
N ASN A 22 9.48 1.07 0.60
CA ASN A 22 10.80 0.89 0.00
C ASN A 22 11.77 0.16 0.97
N ASN A 23 11.71 0.47 2.25
CA ASN A 23 12.48 -0.26 3.26
C ASN A 23 12.05 -1.73 3.36
N LEU A 24 10.74 -2.03 3.23
CA LEU A 24 10.28 -3.42 3.14
C LEU A 24 10.82 -4.13 1.89
N LEU A 25 10.80 -3.46 0.73
CA LEU A 25 11.33 -4.00 -0.53
C LEU A 25 12.83 -4.34 -0.40
N LYS A 26 13.60 -3.43 0.21
CA LYS A 26 15.05 -3.63 0.44
C LYS A 26 15.33 -4.76 1.45
N LYS A 27 14.49 -4.89 2.49
CA LYS A 27 14.66 -5.94 3.51
C LYS A 27 14.34 -7.33 2.99
N PHE A 28 13.43 -7.42 2.04
CA PHE A 28 12.97 -8.69 1.46
C PHE A 28 13.17 -8.69 -0.07
N PRO A 29 14.41 -8.66 -0.57
CA PRO A 29 14.69 -8.50 -2.00
C PRO A 29 14.15 -9.65 -2.85
N GLU A 30 14.05 -10.86 -2.29
CA GLU A 30 13.53 -12.05 -2.95
C GLU A 30 12.01 -12.24 -2.77
N ALA A 31 11.35 -11.31 -2.09
CA ALA A 31 9.91 -11.39 -1.90
C ALA A 31 9.15 -10.80 -3.08
N ARG A 32 7.97 -11.36 -3.33
CA ARG A 32 7.00 -10.86 -4.30
C ARG A 32 5.93 -10.06 -3.58
N PHE A 33 5.74 -8.83 -3.98
CA PHE A 33 4.82 -7.90 -3.34
C PHE A 33 3.53 -7.77 -4.12
N THR A 34 2.41 -7.83 -3.40
CA THR A 34 1.10 -7.47 -3.91
C THR A 34 0.66 -6.18 -3.24
N ILE A 35 0.36 -5.16 -4.02
CA ILE A 35 -0.11 -3.86 -3.51
C ILE A 35 -1.63 -3.79 -3.66
N PHE A 36 -2.33 -3.50 -2.55
CA PHE A 36 -3.77 -3.31 -2.52
C PHE A 36 -4.11 -1.88 -2.10
N GLY A 37 -5.01 -1.22 -2.82
CA GLY A 37 -5.43 0.14 -2.46
C GLY A 37 -6.34 0.82 -3.46
N SER A 38 -6.55 2.13 -3.32
CA SER A 38 -7.27 2.93 -4.31
C SER A 38 -6.49 3.00 -5.62
N PHE A 39 -7.20 3.20 -6.74
CA PHE A 39 -6.57 3.32 -8.07
C PHE A 39 -5.39 4.31 -8.05
N VAL A 40 -5.62 5.53 -7.55
CA VAL A 40 -4.59 6.59 -7.54
C VAL A 40 -3.39 6.23 -6.67
N ALA A 41 -3.63 5.63 -5.50
CA ALA A 41 -2.55 5.26 -4.58
C ALA A 41 -1.70 4.10 -5.11
N THR A 42 -2.31 3.17 -5.83
CA THR A 42 -1.62 1.99 -6.37
C THR A 42 -0.76 2.29 -7.60
N GLU A 43 -1.10 3.35 -8.36
CA GLU A 43 -0.31 3.76 -9.55
C GLU A 43 1.16 4.05 -9.21
N ILE A 44 1.45 4.56 -8.01
CA ILE A 44 2.82 4.85 -7.56
C ILE A 44 3.71 3.59 -7.59
N TYR A 45 3.12 2.43 -7.33
CA TYR A 45 3.87 1.19 -7.09
C TYR A 45 3.97 0.28 -8.32
N LYS A 46 3.27 0.57 -9.40
CA LYS A 46 3.27 -0.28 -10.62
C LYS A 46 4.64 -0.46 -11.27
N GLY A 47 5.54 0.51 -11.10
CA GLY A 47 6.89 0.47 -11.68
C GLY A 47 7.97 -0.16 -10.80
N PHE A 48 7.62 -0.67 -9.61
CA PHE A 48 8.60 -1.28 -8.72
C PHE A 48 8.87 -2.73 -9.14
N PRO A 49 10.14 -3.12 -9.41
CA PRO A 49 10.46 -4.46 -9.92
C PRO A 49 9.99 -5.61 -9.02
N ALA A 50 9.99 -5.42 -7.69
CA ALA A 50 9.55 -6.42 -6.73
C ALA A 50 8.01 -6.52 -6.59
N VAL A 51 7.25 -5.61 -7.22
CA VAL A 51 5.78 -5.63 -7.20
C VAL A 51 5.28 -6.56 -8.30
N GLU A 52 4.84 -7.74 -7.91
CA GLU A 52 4.29 -8.76 -8.81
C GLU A 52 2.88 -8.41 -9.27
N SER A 53 2.07 -7.84 -8.39
CA SER A 53 0.68 -7.51 -8.71
C SER A 53 0.17 -6.27 -7.97
N VAL A 54 -0.77 -5.59 -8.62
CA VAL A 54 -1.48 -4.43 -8.07
C VAL A 54 -2.97 -4.71 -8.12
N VAL A 55 -3.63 -4.66 -6.97
CA VAL A 55 -5.06 -4.91 -6.82
C VAL A 55 -5.77 -3.63 -6.41
N VAL A 56 -6.63 -3.13 -7.28
CA VAL A 56 -7.39 -1.90 -7.03
C VAL A 56 -8.64 -2.19 -6.20
N ASP A 57 -8.84 -1.42 -5.12
CA ASP A 57 -10.05 -1.48 -4.29
C ASP A 57 -11.26 -0.90 -5.04
N CYS A 58 -12.02 -1.76 -5.71
CA CYS A 58 -13.27 -1.41 -6.38
C CYS A 58 -14.50 -1.52 -5.46
N SER A 59 -14.33 -1.87 -4.18
CA SER A 59 -15.43 -2.16 -3.26
C SER A 59 -16.39 -0.98 -3.05
N LYS A 60 -15.91 0.25 -3.18
CA LYS A 60 -16.75 1.46 -3.04
C LYS A 60 -17.81 1.61 -4.15
N LYS A 61 -17.56 1.00 -5.32
CA LYS A 61 -18.48 1.04 -6.47
C LYS A 61 -19.38 -0.20 -6.52
N ALA A 62 -19.13 -1.21 -5.66
CA ALA A 62 -19.92 -2.43 -5.62
C ALA A 62 -21.24 -2.22 -4.86
N SER A 63 -22.27 -2.96 -5.24
CA SER A 63 -23.58 -2.97 -4.57
C SER A 63 -23.47 -3.32 -3.08
N ASN A 64 -22.60 -4.27 -2.74
CA ASN A 64 -22.25 -4.56 -1.35
C ASN A 64 -20.73 -4.54 -1.16
N ARG A 65 -20.27 -3.50 -0.48
CA ARG A 65 -18.84 -3.24 -0.24
C ARG A 65 -18.14 -4.39 0.49
N TYR A 66 -18.76 -4.91 1.52
CA TYR A 66 -18.13 -5.93 2.38
C TYR A 66 -18.06 -7.29 1.71
N ILE A 67 -19.08 -7.67 0.95
CA ILE A 67 -19.07 -8.90 0.15
C ILE A 67 -17.95 -8.80 -0.90
N ASN A 68 -17.80 -7.65 -1.54
CA ASN A 68 -16.73 -7.44 -2.52
C ASN A 68 -15.35 -7.54 -1.87
N LEU A 69 -15.12 -6.90 -0.72
CA LEU A 69 -13.86 -7.01 0.03
C LEU A 69 -13.54 -8.44 0.44
N MET A 70 -14.55 -9.20 0.87
CA MET A 70 -14.39 -10.62 1.22
C MET A 70 -13.99 -11.46 0.00
N LYS A 71 -14.64 -11.25 -1.15
CA LYS A 71 -14.29 -11.93 -2.40
C LYS A 71 -12.86 -11.60 -2.81
N THR A 72 -12.50 -10.31 -2.85
CA THR A 72 -11.14 -9.86 -3.17
C THR A 72 -10.11 -10.50 -2.23
N ALA A 73 -10.38 -10.53 -0.92
CA ALA A 73 -9.48 -11.15 0.05
C ALA A 73 -9.23 -12.65 -0.20
N LYS A 74 -10.22 -13.36 -0.73
CA LYS A 74 -10.09 -14.77 -1.10
C LYS A 74 -9.35 -14.95 -2.44
N GLU A 75 -9.59 -14.07 -3.40
CA GLU A 75 -9.03 -14.13 -4.76
C GLU A 75 -7.53 -13.79 -4.79
N ILE A 76 -7.07 -12.86 -3.96
CA ILE A 76 -5.65 -12.46 -3.92
C ILE A 76 -4.73 -13.55 -3.38
N GLY A 77 -5.28 -14.60 -2.79
CA GLY A 77 -4.55 -15.80 -2.36
C GLY A 77 -3.95 -15.72 -0.96
N LYS A 78 -2.89 -16.53 -0.72
CA LYS A 78 -2.21 -16.62 0.58
C LYS A 78 -0.89 -15.84 0.54
N PHE A 79 -0.56 -15.23 1.68
CA PHE A 79 0.67 -14.47 1.90
C PHE A 79 1.42 -14.98 3.14
N ASP A 80 2.71 -14.77 3.17
CA ASP A 80 3.52 -15.01 4.38
C ASP A 80 3.36 -13.83 5.34
N LEU A 81 3.43 -12.60 4.82
CA LEU A 81 3.24 -11.38 5.58
C LEU A 81 2.18 -10.49 4.95
N ALA A 82 1.43 -9.77 5.78
CA ALA A 82 0.50 -8.74 5.32
C ALA A 82 0.62 -7.48 6.18
N PHE A 83 0.80 -6.33 5.54
CA PHE A 83 0.90 -5.03 6.17
C PHE A 83 -0.26 -4.14 5.73
N SER A 84 -0.99 -3.54 6.68
CA SER A 84 -1.97 -2.51 6.40
C SER A 84 -1.51 -1.16 6.93
N PHE A 85 -1.36 -0.19 6.06
CA PHE A 85 -1.09 1.21 6.40
C PHE A 85 -2.37 2.00 6.69
N ARG A 86 -3.53 1.33 6.76
CA ARG A 86 -4.84 1.95 6.98
C ARG A 86 -5.38 1.63 8.37
N ARG A 87 -6.29 2.50 8.85
CA ARG A 87 -6.96 2.34 10.15
C ARG A 87 -8.48 2.21 10.03
N SER A 88 -9.01 2.20 8.82
CA SER A 88 -10.46 2.16 8.58
C SER A 88 -11.08 0.81 8.97
N PHE A 89 -12.38 0.82 9.27
CA PHE A 89 -13.13 -0.41 9.54
C PHE A 89 -13.10 -1.37 8.35
N SER A 90 -13.23 -0.85 7.12
CA SER A 90 -13.15 -1.67 5.90
C SER A 90 -11.79 -2.36 5.73
N SER A 91 -10.71 -1.72 6.15
CA SER A 91 -9.37 -2.33 6.17
C SER A 91 -9.29 -3.46 7.20
N LYS A 92 -9.84 -3.24 8.40
CA LYS A 92 -9.91 -4.30 9.43
C LYS A 92 -10.72 -5.49 8.94
N PHE A 93 -11.83 -5.23 8.25
CA PHE A 93 -12.68 -6.25 7.67
C PHE A 93 -11.95 -7.04 6.56
N LEU A 94 -11.31 -6.35 5.61
CA LEU A 94 -10.48 -6.98 4.57
C LEU A 94 -9.41 -7.90 5.20
N PHE A 95 -8.66 -7.36 6.16
CA PHE A 95 -7.58 -8.08 6.83
C PHE A 95 -8.05 -9.27 7.66
N PHE A 96 -9.30 -9.31 8.09
CA PHE A 96 -9.87 -10.48 8.72
C PHE A 96 -9.94 -11.66 7.76
N PHE A 97 -10.35 -11.41 6.51
CA PHE A 97 -10.50 -12.46 5.49
C PHE A 97 -9.22 -12.77 4.69
N VAL A 98 -8.26 -11.85 4.62
CA VAL A 98 -6.97 -12.09 3.99
C VAL A 98 -6.28 -13.26 4.69
N LYS A 99 -5.79 -14.23 3.90
CA LYS A 99 -4.99 -15.34 4.40
C LYS A 99 -3.53 -14.94 4.44
N ALA A 100 -2.96 -14.77 5.62
CA ALA A 100 -1.54 -14.49 5.82
C ALA A 100 -1.06 -15.11 7.14
N ASP A 101 0.18 -15.59 7.15
CA ASP A 101 0.77 -16.22 8.34
C ASP A 101 1.00 -15.19 9.45
N LYS A 102 1.44 -13.97 9.09
CA LYS A 102 1.52 -12.83 10.01
C LYS A 102 0.85 -11.60 9.40
N LYS A 103 0.08 -10.88 10.22
CA LYS A 103 -0.66 -9.68 9.81
C LYS A 103 -0.33 -8.50 10.71
N PHE A 104 0.12 -7.41 10.13
CA PHE A 104 0.47 -6.18 10.82
C PHE A 104 -0.47 -5.06 10.39
N LYS A 105 -1.10 -4.40 11.35
CA LYS A 105 -1.99 -3.27 11.11
C LYS A 105 -1.39 -2.01 11.69
N TYR A 106 -1.43 -0.94 10.93
CA TYR A 106 -0.92 0.34 11.37
C TYR A 106 -1.54 0.79 12.68
N ALA A 107 -0.70 0.94 13.69
CA ALA A 107 -1.02 1.57 14.94
C ALA A 107 -0.11 2.80 15.09
N ARG A 108 -0.65 3.86 15.71
CA ARG A 108 0.16 5.03 16.01
C ARG A 108 1.02 4.73 17.23
N LEU A 109 2.31 4.58 17.03
CA LEU A 109 3.30 4.31 18.08
C LEU A 109 3.89 5.59 18.66
N THR A 110 3.83 6.71 17.92
CA THR A 110 4.47 7.98 18.25
C THR A 110 3.46 9.13 18.35
N SER A 111 3.91 10.27 18.90
CA SER A 111 3.10 11.48 19.07
C SER A 111 2.46 11.98 17.78
N LYS A 112 1.35 12.74 17.92
CA LYS A 112 0.69 13.42 16.77
C LYS A 112 1.61 14.44 16.07
N SER A 113 2.57 15.00 16.78
CA SER A 113 3.54 15.96 16.24
C SER A 113 4.60 15.32 15.33
N THR A 114 4.77 14.00 15.39
CA THR A 114 5.74 13.29 14.53
C THR A 114 5.26 13.26 13.09
N HIS A 115 6.15 13.53 12.15
CA HIS A 115 5.84 13.52 10.72
C HIS A 115 5.33 12.15 10.26
N GLN A 116 4.37 12.12 9.33
CA GLN A 116 3.69 10.87 8.91
C GLN A 116 4.64 9.85 8.28
N VAL A 117 5.67 10.29 7.54
CA VAL A 117 6.71 9.40 6.98
C VAL A 117 7.39 8.61 8.10
N LYS A 118 7.81 9.31 9.17
CA LYS A 118 8.44 8.64 10.32
C LYS A 118 7.49 7.66 10.99
N ARG A 119 6.21 8.01 11.16
CA ARG A 119 5.21 7.11 11.78
C ARG A 119 5.02 5.83 10.98
N TYR A 120 5.02 5.90 9.65
CA TYR A 120 4.93 4.71 8.80
C TYR A 120 6.19 3.86 8.88
N ASN A 121 7.36 4.50 8.96
CA ASN A 121 8.62 3.79 9.14
C ASN A 121 8.70 3.11 10.50
N ASP A 122 8.34 3.82 11.58
CA ASP A 122 8.28 3.27 12.95
C ASP A 122 7.32 2.08 13.03
N PHE A 123 6.19 2.13 12.30
CA PHE A 123 5.24 1.02 12.24
C PHE A 123 5.87 -0.26 11.68
N ILE A 124 6.57 -0.20 10.55
CA ILE A 124 7.21 -1.39 9.98
C ILE A 124 8.40 -1.86 10.82
N ALA A 125 9.17 -0.92 11.37
CA ALA A 125 10.30 -1.22 12.24
C ALA A 125 9.83 -2.01 13.48
N HIS A 126 8.79 -1.53 14.15
CA HIS A 126 8.17 -2.21 15.29
C HIS A 126 7.56 -3.57 14.88
N SER A 127 6.87 -3.64 13.74
CA SER A 127 6.24 -4.88 13.26
C SER A 127 7.25 -5.99 13.00
N LEU A 128 8.44 -5.63 12.53
CA LEU A 128 9.51 -6.56 12.18
C LEU A 128 10.59 -6.67 13.26
N GLN A 129 10.44 -5.93 14.36
CA GLN A 129 11.42 -5.88 15.46
C GLN A 129 12.84 -5.54 14.97
N CYS A 130 12.96 -4.57 14.08
CA CYS A 130 14.21 -4.10 13.50
C CYS A 130 14.18 -2.58 13.34
N GLU A 131 15.36 -1.99 13.14
CA GLU A 131 15.50 -0.57 12.84
C GLU A 131 15.57 -0.35 11.33
N PHE A 132 14.98 0.73 10.85
CA PHE A 132 15.07 1.21 9.49
C PHE A 132 15.50 2.67 9.48
N GLU A 133 16.46 2.99 8.65
CA GLU A 133 16.81 4.37 8.37
C GLU A 133 15.71 5.07 7.58
N LEU A 134 15.51 6.35 7.85
CA LEU A 134 14.71 7.22 6.99
C LEU A 134 15.54 7.52 5.74
N THR A 135 15.45 6.66 4.76
CA THR A 135 16.09 6.89 3.46
C THR A 135 15.32 7.97 2.69
N ASP A 136 16.06 8.78 1.93
CA ASP A 136 15.46 9.76 1.03
C ASP A 136 14.48 9.06 0.07
N TRP A 137 13.36 9.74 -0.17
CA TRP A 137 12.36 9.25 -1.09
C TRP A 137 12.94 9.15 -2.51
N GLN A 138 13.02 7.96 -3.04
CA GLN A 138 13.41 7.72 -4.42
C GLN A 138 12.21 7.21 -5.20
N ILE A 139 11.71 8.02 -6.11
CA ILE A 139 10.84 7.51 -7.18
C ILE A 139 11.73 6.58 -8.03
N PRO A 140 11.31 5.33 -8.31
CA PRO A 140 12.04 4.48 -9.23
C PRO A 140 12.22 5.21 -10.56
N ARG A 141 13.45 5.39 -10.99
CA ARG A 141 13.75 5.95 -12.32
C ARG A 141 13.18 4.98 -13.34
N GLY A 142 12.16 5.40 -14.07
CA GLY A 142 11.48 4.57 -15.07
C GLY A 142 9.95 4.63 -15.02
N VAL A 143 9.37 5.12 -13.93
CA VAL A 143 7.97 5.53 -13.95
C VAL A 143 7.93 6.92 -14.58
N ALA A 144 7.67 6.97 -15.88
CA ALA A 144 7.26 8.22 -16.50
C ALA A 144 6.07 8.75 -15.66
N PRO A 145 6.09 10.03 -15.25
CA PRO A 145 4.91 10.61 -14.60
C PRO A 145 3.73 10.31 -15.52
N PRO A 146 2.54 9.95 -14.95
CA PRO A 146 1.36 9.80 -15.77
C PRO A 146 1.30 11.06 -16.64
N ARG A 147 1.37 10.90 -17.95
CA ARG A 147 1.16 12.02 -18.86
C ARG A 147 -0.12 12.67 -18.35
N ALA A 148 -0.04 13.91 -17.91
CA ALA A 148 -1.20 14.72 -17.68
C ALA A 148 -2.00 14.60 -18.97
N ALA A 149 -2.95 13.68 -18.98
CA ALA A 149 -3.86 13.52 -20.10
C ALA A 149 -4.42 14.91 -20.29
N SER A 150 -4.14 15.47 -21.45
CA SER A 150 -4.47 16.80 -21.85
C SER A 150 -5.92 17.14 -21.49
N LEU A 151 -6.11 17.75 -20.32
CA LEU A 151 -7.37 18.38 -19.93
C LEU A 151 -7.62 19.68 -20.72
N LEU A 152 -6.76 19.96 -21.70
CA LEU A 152 -6.84 21.15 -22.55
C LEU A 152 -7.54 20.91 -23.90
N ASP A 153 -7.96 19.68 -24.19
CA ASP A 153 -8.58 19.37 -25.49
C ASP A 153 -10.11 19.18 -25.42
N ARG A 154 -10.77 19.84 -24.48
CA ARG A 154 -12.22 19.96 -24.46
C ARG A 154 -12.67 21.42 -24.35
N LYS A 155 -12.17 22.27 -25.23
CA LYS A 155 -12.83 23.51 -25.61
C LYS A 155 -12.81 23.63 -27.12
N SER A 156 -13.67 22.92 -27.77
CA SER A 156 -14.18 23.22 -29.10
C SER A 156 -15.50 22.49 -29.26
N PHE A 157 -16.54 23.33 -29.40
CA PHE A 157 -17.94 23.06 -29.66
C PHE A 157 -18.82 22.80 -28.47
#